data_84efba4e6ef79c68aaed9faa41657369
#
_entry.id   84efba4e6ef79c68aaed9faa41657369
#
_cell.length_a   1.000
_cell.length_b   1.000
_cell.length_c   1.000
_cell.angle_alpha   90.00
_cell.angle_beta   90.00
_cell.angle_gamma   90.00
#
_symmetry.space_group_name_H-M   'P 1'
#
loop_
_entity.id
_entity.type
_entity.pdbx_description
1 polymer ?
#
loop_
_entity_poly.entity_id
_entity_poly.type
_entity_poly.pdbx_seq_one_letter_code
_entity_poly.pdbx_strand_id
1 'polypeptide(L)'
;MKDIRLLKADEIEVRIGQYSKKKDSVALLLYKNSRVDMALLDEVFGPTEWQRDHKELKGVMYCGVGVKVEGEWVWRWDAGTESKTEAQKGEASDSFKRACVNWGIGRELYTAPQIWVNLTEEEQSRVGYKDYFHVSEIEYDDKRNITKLVVMDCNGNVRYPKARQAVKATAKPQSKPSQAEQAQQQGSKPAVTLAAVLDGKAKKVVEYLTNAFNVQEDRFDTDAYMYAFGRYDWEQKAWDAALDLAKNHARQLQLQA
;
A
#
# COMPACT_ATOMS: atom_id res chain seq x y z
N MET A 1 26.04 8.41 8.15
CA MET A 1 25.13 7.26 8.38
C MET A 1 25.34 6.28 7.24
N LYS A 2 25.46 4.99 7.52
CA LYS A 2 25.65 3.97 6.47
C LYS A 2 24.45 3.95 5.54
N ASP A 3 24.67 3.82 4.24
CA ASP A 3 23.61 3.78 3.26
C ASP A 3 22.97 2.39 3.20
N ILE A 4 21.64 2.32 3.33
CA ILE A 4 20.88 1.08 3.24
C ILE A 4 20.51 0.87 1.78
N ARG A 5 20.96 -0.22 1.18
CA ARG A 5 20.65 -0.56 -0.20
C ARG A 5 19.14 -0.79 -0.42
N LEU A 6 18.73 -0.73 -1.65
CA LEU A 6 17.38 -1.08 -2.09
C LEU A 6 17.16 -2.59 -2.10
N LEU A 7 15.91 -3.03 -2.02
CA LEU A 7 15.54 -4.44 -2.07
C LEU A 7 15.81 -5.02 -3.48
N LYS A 8 16.25 -6.26 -3.51
CA LYS A 8 16.36 -7.06 -4.73
C LYS A 8 15.01 -7.71 -5.05
N ALA A 9 14.82 -8.19 -6.28
CA ALA A 9 13.59 -8.83 -6.71
C ALA A 9 13.23 -10.06 -5.84
N ASP A 10 14.21 -10.87 -5.47
CA ASP A 10 14.07 -12.07 -4.63
C ASP A 10 13.80 -11.78 -3.15
N GLU A 11 13.97 -10.54 -2.71
CA GLU A 11 13.65 -10.07 -1.37
C GLU A 11 12.22 -9.52 -1.24
N ILE A 12 11.51 -9.43 -2.37
CA ILE A 12 10.14 -8.87 -2.44
C ILE A 12 9.15 -9.99 -2.68
N GLU A 13 8.25 -10.17 -1.74
CA GLU A 13 7.14 -11.09 -1.84
C GLU A 13 5.91 -10.39 -2.42
N VAL A 14 5.05 -11.14 -3.10
CA VAL A 14 3.80 -10.65 -3.70
C VAL A 14 2.62 -11.33 -3.02
N ARG A 15 1.64 -10.57 -2.60
CA ARG A 15 0.38 -11.11 -2.06
C ARG A 15 -0.82 -10.47 -2.75
N ILE A 16 -1.94 -11.16 -2.73
CA ILE A 16 -3.21 -10.60 -3.13
C ILE A 16 -3.67 -9.64 -2.04
N GLY A 17 -3.87 -8.38 -2.41
CA GLY A 17 -4.43 -7.36 -1.53
C GLY A 17 -5.94 -7.31 -1.62
N GLN A 18 -6.48 -7.44 -2.85
CA GLN A 18 -7.91 -7.28 -3.10
C GLN A 18 -8.34 -8.07 -4.34
N TYR A 19 -9.56 -8.61 -4.30
CA TYR A 19 -10.24 -9.15 -5.47
C TYR A 19 -11.17 -8.10 -6.09
N SER A 20 -11.33 -8.14 -7.41
CA SER A 20 -12.40 -7.40 -8.08
C SER A 20 -13.77 -7.93 -7.62
N LYS A 21 -14.82 -7.13 -7.80
CA LYS A 21 -16.20 -7.56 -7.46
C LYS A 21 -16.63 -8.83 -8.19
N LYS A 22 -16.14 -9.02 -9.42
CA LYS A 22 -16.42 -10.23 -10.24
C LYS A 22 -15.45 -11.37 -9.98
N LYS A 23 -14.42 -11.16 -9.16
CA LYS A 23 -13.32 -12.10 -8.90
C LYS A 23 -12.52 -12.50 -10.16
N ASP A 24 -12.65 -11.75 -11.24
CA ASP A 24 -11.96 -11.93 -12.51
C ASP A 24 -10.58 -11.23 -12.57
N SER A 25 -10.25 -10.49 -11.52
CA SER A 25 -8.96 -9.83 -11.38
C SER A 25 -8.58 -9.61 -9.91
N VAL A 26 -7.29 -9.45 -9.66
CA VAL A 26 -6.72 -9.22 -8.33
C VAL A 26 -5.78 -8.02 -8.35
N ALA A 27 -5.82 -7.25 -7.27
CA ALA A 27 -4.79 -6.28 -6.98
C ALA A 27 -3.66 -6.95 -6.20
N LEU A 28 -2.44 -6.78 -6.65
CA LEU A 28 -1.25 -7.34 -6.00
C LEU A 28 -0.58 -6.27 -5.14
N LEU A 29 -0.10 -6.69 -3.97
CA LEU A 29 0.69 -5.88 -3.05
C LEU A 29 2.09 -6.47 -2.95
N LEU A 30 3.10 -5.60 -3.02
CA LEU A 30 4.49 -5.94 -2.76
C LEU A 30 4.77 -5.78 -1.27
N TYR A 31 5.46 -6.73 -0.68
CA TYR A 31 5.88 -6.66 0.71
C TYR A 31 7.21 -7.40 0.92
N LYS A 32 7.80 -7.24 2.06
CA LYS A 32 9.00 -7.97 2.49
C LYS A 32 8.72 -8.73 3.77
N ASN A 33 9.38 -9.85 3.98
CA ASN A 33 9.30 -10.53 5.26
C ASN A 33 10.35 -9.99 6.24
N SER A 34 10.15 -10.23 7.53
CA SER A 34 11.03 -9.73 8.58
C SER A 34 12.47 -10.29 8.55
N ARG A 35 12.71 -11.40 7.83
CA ARG A 35 14.07 -11.94 7.66
C ARG A 35 14.90 -11.07 6.74
N VAL A 36 14.29 -10.47 5.73
CA VAL A 36 14.94 -9.48 4.86
C VAL A 36 15.36 -8.26 5.67
N ASP A 37 14.51 -7.79 6.59
CA ASP A 37 14.85 -6.69 7.48
C ASP A 37 16.06 -7.02 8.36
N MET A 38 16.06 -8.20 8.97
CA MET A 38 17.18 -8.64 9.80
C MET A 38 18.48 -8.75 9.00
N ALA A 39 18.41 -9.36 7.80
CA ALA A 39 19.58 -9.52 6.94
C ALA A 39 20.19 -8.16 6.53
N LEU A 40 19.33 -7.17 6.20
CA LEU A 40 19.80 -5.82 5.85
C LEU A 40 20.37 -5.07 7.06
N LEU A 41 19.79 -5.23 8.24
CA LEU A 41 20.34 -4.66 9.47
C LEU A 41 21.72 -5.27 9.78
N ASP A 42 21.87 -6.59 9.65
CA ASP A 42 23.15 -7.28 9.81
C ASP A 42 24.19 -6.84 8.74
N GLU A 43 23.77 -6.73 7.48
CA GLU A 43 24.62 -6.30 6.37
C GLU A 43 25.16 -4.87 6.58
N VAL A 44 24.28 -3.96 6.98
CA VAL A 44 24.63 -2.54 7.06
C VAL A 44 25.29 -2.17 8.38
N PHE A 45 24.76 -2.63 9.49
CA PHE A 45 25.23 -2.23 10.81
C PHE A 45 26.13 -3.28 11.47
N GLY A 46 25.95 -4.55 11.13
CA GLY A 46 26.54 -5.70 11.80
C GLY A 46 25.59 -6.26 12.88
N PRO A 47 25.68 -7.57 13.17
CA PRO A 47 24.70 -8.26 14.04
C PRO A 47 24.76 -7.81 15.51
N THR A 48 25.79 -7.10 15.94
CA THR A 48 25.96 -6.60 17.31
C THR A 48 25.66 -5.11 17.45
N GLU A 49 25.44 -4.40 16.34
CA GLU A 49 25.27 -2.94 16.33
C GLU A 49 23.81 -2.53 16.04
N TRP A 50 22.88 -3.47 16.11
CA TRP A 50 21.46 -3.22 16.11
C TRP A 50 20.74 -4.11 17.12
N GLN A 51 19.59 -3.66 17.58
CA GLN A 51 18.73 -4.41 18.49
C GLN A 51 17.27 -4.01 18.29
N ARG A 52 16.35 -4.84 18.77
CA ARG A 52 14.91 -4.56 18.76
C ARG A 52 14.31 -4.72 20.15
N ASP A 53 13.31 -3.93 20.43
CA ASP A 53 12.50 -4.01 21.64
C ASP A 53 11.03 -3.88 21.29
N HIS A 54 10.16 -4.58 22.03
CA HIS A 54 8.72 -4.53 21.84
C HIS A 54 8.07 -3.98 23.10
N LYS A 55 7.14 -3.05 22.91
CA LYS A 55 6.37 -2.44 24.01
C LYS A 55 4.90 -2.40 23.67
N GLU A 56 4.07 -2.83 24.60
CA GLU A 56 2.64 -2.62 24.50
C GLU A 56 2.29 -1.24 25.05
N LEU A 57 1.56 -0.46 24.27
CA LEU A 57 1.04 0.83 24.69
C LEU A 57 -0.43 0.94 24.30
N LYS A 58 -1.31 1.04 25.28
CA LYS A 58 -2.77 1.13 25.09
C LYS A 58 -3.35 -0.03 24.26
N GLY A 59 -2.87 -1.25 24.48
CA GLY A 59 -3.31 -2.43 23.74
C GLY A 59 -2.74 -2.59 22.34
N VAL A 60 -1.78 -1.75 21.94
CA VAL A 60 -1.11 -1.81 20.63
C VAL A 60 0.35 -2.16 20.82
N MET A 61 0.83 -3.13 20.05
CA MET A 61 2.24 -3.55 20.05
C MET A 61 3.08 -2.59 19.20
N TYR A 62 4.06 -1.98 19.85
CA TYR A 62 5.10 -1.18 19.18
C TYR A 62 6.40 -1.96 19.14
N CYS A 63 7.12 -1.85 18.04
CA CYS A 63 8.50 -2.30 17.93
C CYS A 63 9.42 -1.10 17.76
N GLY A 64 10.47 -1.04 18.57
CA GLY A 64 11.62 -0.17 18.37
C GLY A 64 12.75 -0.95 17.71
N VAL A 65 13.36 -0.36 16.70
CA VAL A 65 14.63 -0.82 16.15
C VAL A 65 15.69 0.24 16.49
N GLY A 66 16.63 -0.15 17.32
CA GLY A 66 17.79 0.65 17.70
C GLY A 66 18.98 0.28 16.87
N VAL A 67 19.71 1.25 16.36
CA VAL A 67 21.03 1.07 15.74
C VAL A 67 22.05 1.98 16.39
N LYS A 68 23.29 1.55 16.40
CA LYS A 68 24.37 2.32 17.00
C LYS A 68 24.94 3.30 15.98
N VAL A 69 24.82 4.58 16.28
CA VAL A 69 25.32 5.69 15.46
C VAL A 69 26.33 6.47 16.30
N GLU A 70 27.58 6.53 15.87
CA GLU A 70 28.65 7.26 16.57
C GLU A 70 28.79 6.87 18.07
N GLY A 71 28.53 5.60 18.37
CA GLY A 71 28.60 5.06 19.74
C GLY A 71 27.30 5.12 20.54
N GLU A 72 26.32 5.88 20.08
CA GLU A 72 25.04 6.06 20.78
C GLU A 72 23.93 5.23 20.15
N TRP A 73 22.99 4.72 20.98
CA TRP A 73 21.81 4.02 20.50
C TRP A 73 20.73 4.98 20.04
N VAL A 74 20.43 4.96 18.73
CA VAL A 74 19.34 5.73 18.13
C VAL A 74 18.17 4.78 17.84
N TRP A 75 16.98 5.13 18.32
CA TRP A 75 15.78 4.29 18.21
C TRP A 75 14.74 4.88 17.28
N ARG A 76 14.10 4.04 16.47
CA ARG A 76 12.92 4.37 15.69
C ARG A 76 11.83 3.35 15.96
N TRP A 77 10.66 3.85 16.31
CA TRP A 77 9.52 3.05 16.75
C TRP A 77 8.39 3.11 15.72
N ASP A 78 7.63 1.99 15.61
CA ASP A 78 6.37 1.97 14.86
C ASP A 78 5.44 0.91 15.46
N ALA A 79 4.11 1.10 15.23
CA ALA A 79 3.07 0.19 15.68
C ALA A 79 2.84 -0.93 14.66
N GLY A 80 2.44 -2.11 15.12
CA GLY A 80 1.95 -3.18 14.29
C GLY A 80 0.44 -3.19 14.20
N THR A 81 -0.07 -3.98 13.25
CA THR A 81 -1.47 -4.34 13.16
C THR A 81 -1.63 -5.84 13.34
N GLU A 82 -2.70 -6.27 14.03
CA GLU A 82 -3.00 -7.67 14.22
C GLU A 82 -3.25 -8.39 12.89
N SER A 83 -2.76 -9.63 12.79
CA SER A 83 -3.11 -10.50 11.67
C SER A 83 -4.39 -11.27 11.96
N LYS A 84 -5.15 -11.62 10.92
CA LYS A 84 -6.41 -12.36 11.06
C LYS A 84 -6.24 -13.80 11.56
N THR A 85 -5.05 -14.38 11.44
CA THR A 85 -4.80 -15.80 11.73
C THR A 85 -3.92 -16.04 12.95
N GLU A 86 -2.94 -15.17 13.22
CA GLU A 86 -2.02 -15.25 14.36
C GLU A 86 -1.80 -13.83 14.88
N ALA A 87 -2.79 -13.29 15.60
CA ALA A 87 -2.86 -11.88 15.98
C ALA A 87 -1.55 -11.36 16.59
N GLN A 88 -1.09 -11.92 17.70
CA GLN A 88 0.09 -11.44 18.42
C GLN A 88 1.40 -11.57 17.62
N LYS A 89 1.60 -12.71 16.95
CA LYS A 89 2.80 -12.94 16.13
C LYS A 89 2.80 -12.06 14.90
N GLY A 90 1.63 -11.86 14.29
CA GLY A 90 1.43 -10.97 13.16
C GLY A 90 1.74 -9.53 13.52
N GLU A 91 1.19 -9.04 14.63
CA GLU A 91 1.39 -7.69 15.15
C GLU A 91 2.88 -7.41 15.50
N ALA A 92 3.54 -8.35 16.20
CA ALA A 92 4.96 -8.22 16.51
C ALA A 92 5.85 -8.21 15.26
N SER A 93 5.54 -9.04 14.25
CA SER A 93 6.27 -9.04 12.99
C SER A 93 6.00 -7.80 12.15
N ASP A 94 4.76 -7.30 12.15
CA ASP A 94 4.38 -6.10 11.41
C ASP A 94 5.00 -4.85 12.02
N SER A 95 4.93 -4.67 13.33
CA SER A 95 5.56 -3.54 14.03
C SER A 95 7.07 -3.49 13.77
N PHE A 96 7.77 -4.64 13.76
CA PHE A 96 9.19 -4.70 13.43
C PHE A 96 9.47 -4.26 11.98
N LYS A 97 8.74 -4.79 10.99
CA LYS A 97 8.89 -4.40 9.58
C LYS A 97 8.66 -2.90 9.37
N ARG A 98 7.67 -2.33 10.06
CA ARG A 98 7.35 -0.90 10.00
C ARG A 98 8.43 -0.05 10.65
N ALA A 99 8.96 -0.48 11.80
CA ALA A 99 10.11 0.19 12.43
C ALA A 99 11.34 0.19 11.52
N CYS A 100 11.57 -0.90 10.76
CA CYS A 100 12.64 -0.98 9.76
C CYS A 100 12.42 -0.02 8.59
N VAL A 101 11.16 0.22 8.16
CA VAL A 101 10.84 1.24 7.14
C VAL A 101 11.26 2.64 7.62
N ASN A 102 11.14 2.94 8.90
CA ASN A 102 11.59 4.21 9.47
C ASN A 102 13.12 4.38 9.35
N TRP A 103 13.87 3.30 9.28
CA TRP A 103 15.30 3.30 8.96
C TRP A 103 15.59 3.37 7.46
N GLY A 104 14.61 3.19 6.60
CA GLY A 104 14.72 3.23 5.14
C GLY A 104 14.73 1.86 4.47
N ILE A 105 14.58 0.76 5.21
CA ILE A 105 14.55 -0.60 4.67
C ILE A 105 13.18 -0.88 4.04
N GLY A 106 13.15 -1.09 2.72
CA GLY A 106 11.93 -1.40 1.98
C GLY A 106 10.95 -0.22 1.83
N ARG A 107 11.41 1.01 2.10
CA ARG A 107 10.60 2.22 1.91
C ARG A 107 10.21 2.42 0.47
N GLU A 108 11.01 1.99 -0.48
CA GLU A 108 10.77 2.01 -1.92
C GLU A 108 9.50 1.26 -2.33
N LEU A 109 9.07 0.26 -1.57
CA LEU A 109 7.83 -0.48 -1.87
C LEU A 109 6.57 0.41 -1.82
N TYR A 110 6.61 1.53 -1.10
CA TYR A 110 5.51 2.50 -1.08
C TYR A 110 5.41 3.32 -2.38
N THR A 111 6.42 3.23 -3.27
CA THR A 111 6.39 3.85 -4.61
C THR A 111 5.85 2.89 -5.67
N ALA A 112 5.48 1.67 -5.30
CA ALA A 112 4.98 0.66 -6.22
C ALA A 112 3.72 1.14 -6.95
N PRO A 113 3.63 0.90 -8.26
CA PRO A 113 2.41 1.18 -8.99
C PRO A 113 1.28 0.26 -8.53
N GLN A 114 0.04 0.66 -8.78
CA GLN A 114 -1.10 -0.22 -8.53
C GLN A 114 -1.11 -1.35 -9.56
N ILE A 115 -0.93 -2.58 -9.10
CA ILE A 115 -0.79 -3.77 -9.95
C ILE A 115 -2.11 -4.52 -9.99
N TRP A 116 -2.79 -4.53 -11.15
CA TRP A 116 -3.97 -5.34 -11.39
C TRP A 116 -3.69 -6.44 -12.39
N VAL A 117 -4.02 -7.68 -12.02
CA VAL A 117 -3.85 -8.89 -12.86
C VAL A 117 -5.20 -9.52 -13.12
N ASN A 118 -5.54 -9.74 -14.40
CA ASN A 118 -6.74 -10.48 -14.76
C ASN A 118 -6.50 -11.98 -14.54
N LEU A 119 -7.52 -12.68 -14.10
CA LEU A 119 -7.49 -14.11 -13.83
C LEU A 119 -8.35 -14.87 -14.85
N THR A 120 -7.89 -16.02 -15.29
CA THR A 120 -8.72 -17.01 -15.98
C THR A 120 -9.59 -17.76 -14.96
N GLU A 121 -10.61 -18.47 -15.42
CA GLU A 121 -11.48 -19.28 -14.52
C GLU A 121 -10.68 -20.32 -13.74
N GLU A 122 -9.69 -20.94 -14.37
CA GLU A 122 -8.80 -21.91 -13.70
C GLU A 122 -7.94 -21.26 -12.62
N GLU A 123 -7.44 -20.05 -12.89
CA GLU A 123 -6.60 -19.31 -11.96
C GLU A 123 -7.38 -18.84 -10.74
N GLN A 124 -8.66 -18.54 -10.85
CA GLN A 124 -9.49 -18.09 -9.73
C GLN A 124 -9.51 -19.10 -8.58
N SER A 125 -9.35 -20.39 -8.88
CA SER A 125 -9.26 -21.44 -7.86
C SER A 125 -7.86 -21.62 -7.26
N ARG A 126 -6.81 -21.14 -7.93
CA ARG A 126 -5.40 -21.36 -7.57
C ARG A 126 -4.69 -20.14 -7.02
N VAL A 127 -5.11 -18.97 -7.43
CA VAL A 127 -4.41 -17.69 -7.17
C VAL A 127 -4.32 -17.33 -5.68
N GLY A 128 -5.12 -17.93 -4.82
CA GLY A 128 -5.06 -17.76 -3.37
C GLY A 128 -3.89 -18.48 -2.69
N TYR A 129 -3.17 -19.35 -3.41
CA TYR A 129 -2.01 -20.05 -2.86
C TYR A 129 -0.82 -19.10 -2.72
N LYS A 130 -0.06 -19.30 -1.66
CA LYS A 130 1.19 -18.60 -1.41
C LYS A 130 2.13 -18.83 -2.61
N ASP A 131 2.89 -17.78 -2.95
CA ASP A 131 3.92 -17.81 -4.00
C ASP A 131 3.38 -18.02 -5.44
N TYR A 132 2.09 -17.77 -5.67
CA TYR A 132 1.55 -17.82 -7.04
C TYR A 132 2.12 -16.71 -7.94
N PHE A 133 2.40 -15.53 -7.38
CA PHE A 133 3.05 -14.42 -8.06
C PHE A 133 4.38 -14.10 -7.40
N HIS A 134 5.37 -13.69 -8.20
CA HIS A 134 6.67 -13.24 -7.73
C HIS A 134 7.20 -12.07 -8.57
N VAL A 135 8.07 -11.27 -7.97
CA VAL A 135 8.80 -10.22 -8.69
C VAL A 135 9.99 -10.87 -9.40
N SER A 136 10.05 -10.73 -10.73
CA SER A 136 11.19 -11.24 -11.51
C SER A 136 12.24 -10.16 -11.78
N GLU A 137 11.81 -8.90 -11.95
CA GLU A 137 12.70 -7.78 -12.20
C GLU A 137 12.20 -6.54 -11.46
N ILE A 138 13.15 -5.75 -10.93
CA ILE A 138 12.86 -4.45 -10.33
C ILE A 138 14.05 -3.52 -10.55
N GLU A 139 13.77 -2.26 -10.90
CA GLU A 139 14.76 -1.19 -11.00
C GLU A 139 14.25 0.08 -10.31
N TYR A 140 15.17 0.93 -9.90
CA TYR A 140 14.90 2.11 -9.13
C TYR A 140 15.63 3.33 -9.70
N ASP A 141 15.10 4.53 -9.46
CA ASP A 141 15.78 5.78 -9.73
C ASP A 141 16.65 6.23 -8.53
N ASP A 142 17.39 7.32 -8.73
CA ASP A 142 18.24 7.92 -7.68
C ASP A 142 17.44 8.43 -6.46
N LYS A 143 16.12 8.61 -6.61
CA LYS A 143 15.19 8.97 -5.52
C LYS A 143 14.58 7.76 -4.83
N ARG A 144 15.03 6.55 -5.19
CA ARG A 144 14.55 5.27 -4.67
C ARG A 144 13.09 4.94 -5.07
N ASN A 145 12.59 5.52 -6.17
CA ASN A 145 11.29 5.15 -6.72
C ASN A 145 11.45 3.95 -7.67
N ILE A 146 10.46 3.06 -7.67
CA ILE A 146 10.41 1.94 -8.62
C ILE A 146 10.17 2.47 -10.03
N THR A 147 11.13 2.25 -10.93
CA THR A 147 11.06 2.67 -12.35
C THR A 147 10.73 1.51 -13.29
N LYS A 148 11.12 0.29 -12.90
CA LYS A 148 10.77 -0.94 -13.62
C LYS A 148 10.31 -1.98 -12.62
N LEU A 149 9.26 -2.69 -12.97
CA LEU A 149 8.73 -3.80 -12.19
C LEU A 149 8.15 -4.85 -13.12
N VAL A 150 8.60 -6.09 -12.98
CA VAL A 150 8.03 -7.23 -13.67
C VAL A 150 7.55 -8.25 -12.67
N VAL A 151 6.27 -8.59 -12.74
CA VAL A 151 5.66 -9.64 -11.92
C VAL A 151 5.27 -10.80 -12.83
N MET A 152 5.68 -11.99 -12.43
CA MET A 152 5.36 -13.26 -13.09
C MET A 152 4.46 -14.13 -12.21
N ASP A 153 3.75 -15.06 -12.86
CA ASP A 153 3.06 -16.14 -12.16
C ASP A 153 3.97 -17.38 -11.99
N CYS A 154 3.47 -18.37 -11.27
CA CYS A 154 4.19 -19.63 -11.01
C CYS A 154 4.50 -20.45 -12.28
N ASN A 155 3.88 -20.14 -13.42
CA ASN A 155 4.14 -20.76 -14.73
C ASN A 155 5.17 -19.98 -15.55
N GLY A 156 5.71 -18.87 -15.04
CA GLY A 156 6.67 -18.02 -15.73
C GLY A 156 6.06 -17.03 -16.72
N ASN A 157 4.74 -16.82 -16.70
CA ASN A 157 4.11 -15.84 -17.56
C ASN A 157 4.19 -14.44 -16.93
N VAL A 158 4.55 -13.43 -17.73
CA VAL A 158 4.55 -12.04 -17.31
C VAL A 158 3.11 -11.56 -17.11
N ARG A 159 2.81 -11.12 -15.89
CA ARG A 159 1.47 -10.65 -15.51
C ARG A 159 1.43 -9.13 -15.34
N TYR A 160 2.57 -8.53 -15.06
CA TYR A 160 2.75 -7.08 -15.02
C TYR A 160 4.16 -6.71 -15.50
N PRO A 161 4.34 -5.64 -16.35
CA PRO A 161 3.26 -4.87 -16.98
C PRO A 161 2.46 -5.72 -17.97
N LYS A 162 1.20 -5.37 -18.18
CA LYS A 162 0.39 -6.04 -19.23
C LYS A 162 1.08 -5.91 -20.57
N ALA A 163 1.29 -7.03 -21.28
CA ALA A 163 1.75 -7.00 -22.67
C ALA A 163 0.81 -6.06 -23.46
N ARG A 164 1.36 -5.03 -24.10
CA ARG A 164 0.60 -4.20 -25.04
C ARG A 164 0.11 -5.16 -26.13
N GLN A 165 -1.20 -5.38 -26.21
CA GLN A 165 -1.77 -6.02 -27.41
C GLN A 165 -1.29 -5.21 -28.61
N ALA A 166 -0.58 -5.87 -29.52
CA ALA A 166 -0.13 -5.27 -30.78
C ALA A 166 -1.39 -4.81 -31.54
N VAL A 167 -1.68 -3.53 -31.48
CA VAL A 167 -2.68 -2.91 -32.33
C VAL A 167 -2.11 -3.03 -33.75
N LYS A 168 -2.76 -3.84 -34.60
CA LYS A 168 -2.46 -3.90 -36.03
C LYS A 168 -2.41 -2.48 -36.57
N ALA A 169 -1.21 -2.06 -36.98
CA ALA A 169 -0.98 -0.76 -37.57
C ALA A 169 -1.73 -0.70 -38.91
N THR A 170 -2.79 0.07 -38.98
CA THR A 170 -3.27 0.68 -40.21
C THR A 170 -2.57 2.02 -40.34
N ALA A 171 -1.65 2.07 -41.28
CA ALA A 171 -0.92 3.28 -41.63
C ALA A 171 -1.83 4.30 -42.30
N LYS A 172 -1.71 5.58 -41.90
CA LYS A 172 -1.79 6.75 -42.77
C LYS A 172 -1.35 8.06 -42.01
N PRO A 173 -0.99 9.13 -42.73
CA PRO A 173 0.36 9.66 -42.65
C PRO A 173 0.53 11.01 -41.96
N GLN A 174 1.78 11.34 -41.76
CA GLN A 174 2.42 12.54 -41.20
C GLN A 174 1.76 13.88 -41.49
N SER A 175 1.73 14.74 -40.47
CA SER A 175 2.05 16.16 -40.58
C SER A 175 2.84 16.59 -39.33
N LYS A 176 3.93 17.31 -39.59
CA LYS A 176 4.93 17.86 -38.66
C LYS A 176 4.52 19.22 -38.09
N PRO A 177 5.32 19.90 -37.27
CA PRO A 177 5.04 20.14 -35.87
C PRO A 177 4.82 21.65 -35.58
N SER A 178 4.22 21.97 -34.47
CA SER A 178 4.44 23.31 -33.87
C SER A 178 4.69 23.16 -32.38
N GLN A 179 5.74 23.85 -31.98
CA GLN A 179 6.26 24.01 -30.63
C GLN A 179 5.32 24.83 -29.74
N ALA A 180 5.57 24.69 -28.46
CA ALA A 180 5.13 25.46 -27.30
C ALA A 180 3.78 25.01 -26.70
N GLU A 181 3.86 24.35 -25.62
CA GLU A 181 3.66 24.82 -24.26
C GLU A 181 3.77 23.65 -23.26
N GLN A 182 4.94 23.55 -22.67
CA GLN A 182 5.11 22.81 -21.42
C GLN A 182 4.53 23.68 -20.31
N ALA A 183 3.38 23.28 -19.80
CA ALA A 183 2.90 23.75 -18.51
C ALA A 183 2.44 22.55 -17.72
N GLN A 184 3.13 22.33 -16.64
CA GLN A 184 2.86 21.51 -15.49
C GLN A 184 1.35 21.21 -15.27
N GLN A 185 0.97 19.96 -15.35
CA GLN A 185 -0.22 19.49 -14.63
C GLN A 185 0.23 18.43 -13.63
N GLN A 186 0.66 18.89 -12.47
CA GLN A 186 0.47 18.15 -11.22
C GLN A 186 -1.06 18.03 -11.06
N GLY A 187 -1.57 16.83 -11.23
CA GLY A 187 -2.97 16.53 -10.95
C GLY A 187 -3.24 16.75 -9.46
N SER A 188 -3.77 17.93 -9.13
CA SER A 188 -4.29 18.21 -7.79
C SER A 188 -5.39 17.20 -7.47
N LYS A 189 -5.32 16.63 -6.26
CA LYS A 189 -6.41 15.79 -5.74
C LYS A 189 -7.72 16.58 -5.79
N PRO A 190 -8.86 15.95 -6.12
CA PRO A 190 -10.16 16.64 -6.09
C PRO A 190 -10.42 17.22 -4.69
N ALA A 191 -10.67 18.53 -4.62
CA ALA A 191 -10.95 19.20 -3.35
C ALA A 191 -12.38 18.88 -2.88
N VAL A 192 -12.52 18.55 -1.59
CA VAL A 192 -13.81 18.34 -0.92
C VAL A 192 -14.03 19.48 0.06
N THR A 193 -14.99 20.33 -0.24
CA THR A 193 -15.36 21.50 0.58
C THR A 193 -16.54 21.19 1.48
N LEU A 194 -16.69 21.94 2.58
CA LEU A 194 -17.85 21.82 3.46
C LEU A 194 -19.18 22.01 2.71
N ALA A 195 -19.26 22.95 1.79
CA ALA A 195 -20.44 23.16 0.96
C ALA A 195 -20.78 21.93 0.13
N ALA A 196 -19.77 21.25 -0.47
CA ALA A 196 -19.99 20.03 -1.24
C ALA A 196 -20.54 18.88 -0.41
N VAL A 197 -20.14 18.77 0.86
CA VAL A 197 -20.67 17.76 1.81
C VAL A 197 -22.13 18.10 2.18
N LEU A 198 -22.39 19.33 2.57
CA LEU A 198 -23.73 19.77 3.00
C LEU A 198 -24.74 19.74 1.85
N ASP A 199 -24.33 20.09 0.63
CA ASP A 199 -25.19 20.04 -0.58
C ASP A 199 -25.35 18.63 -1.16
N GLY A 200 -24.76 17.61 -0.54
CA GLY A 200 -24.81 16.23 -1.00
C GLY A 200 -23.99 15.94 -2.27
N LYS A 201 -23.19 16.87 -2.78
CA LYS A 201 -22.30 16.67 -3.95
C LYS A 201 -21.18 15.68 -3.66
N ALA A 202 -20.82 15.51 -2.38
CA ALA A 202 -19.84 14.54 -1.91
C ALA A 202 -20.47 13.18 -1.52
N LYS A 203 -21.68 12.87 -1.97
CA LYS A 203 -22.44 11.66 -1.59
C LYS A 203 -21.61 10.37 -1.69
N LYS A 204 -20.89 10.16 -2.79
CA LYS A 204 -20.04 8.98 -2.95
C LYS A 204 -18.93 8.87 -1.92
N VAL A 205 -18.38 10.01 -1.49
CA VAL A 205 -17.30 10.06 -0.51
C VAL A 205 -17.84 9.75 0.88
N VAL A 206 -18.99 10.32 1.23
CA VAL A 206 -19.71 10.00 2.48
C VAL A 206 -20.14 8.53 2.52
N GLU A 207 -20.56 7.96 1.39
CA GLU A 207 -20.88 6.53 1.28
C GLU A 207 -19.67 5.63 1.54
N TYR A 208 -18.49 5.99 1.04
CA TYR A 208 -17.24 5.29 1.36
C TYR A 208 -16.93 5.33 2.86
N LEU A 209 -17.08 6.49 3.50
CA LEU A 209 -16.90 6.64 4.93
C LEU A 209 -17.94 5.87 5.73
N THR A 210 -19.19 5.82 5.26
CA THR A 210 -20.26 5.02 5.87
C THR A 210 -19.91 3.52 5.87
N ASN A 211 -19.34 3.04 4.76
CA ASN A 211 -18.89 1.65 4.64
C ASN A 211 -17.66 1.35 5.52
N ALA A 212 -16.86 2.37 5.88
CA ALA A 212 -15.76 2.21 6.82
C ALA A 212 -16.22 1.95 8.25
N PHE A 213 -17.41 2.43 8.63
CA PHE A 213 -18.05 2.09 9.90
C PHE A 213 -18.82 0.77 9.73
N ASN A 214 -18.14 -0.37 9.92
CA ASN A 214 -18.75 -1.69 9.74
C ASN A 214 -19.93 -1.88 10.69
N VAL A 215 -21.12 -2.01 10.09
CA VAL A 215 -22.39 -2.02 10.80
C VAL A 215 -22.63 -3.32 11.57
N GLN A 216 -22.06 -4.47 11.10
CA GLN A 216 -22.38 -5.78 11.67
C GLN A 216 -21.49 -6.20 12.86
N GLU A 217 -20.28 -5.65 12.97
CA GLU A 217 -19.29 -6.10 13.95
C GLU A 217 -18.73 -4.99 14.85
N ASP A 218 -19.28 -3.78 14.76
CA ASP A 218 -18.78 -2.59 15.49
C ASP A 218 -17.28 -2.29 15.22
N ARG A 219 -16.76 -2.79 14.08
CA ARG A 219 -15.38 -2.63 13.67
C ARG A 219 -15.26 -1.52 12.64
N PHE A 220 -14.36 -0.60 12.92
CA PHE A 220 -13.99 0.46 11.99
C PHE A 220 -13.02 -0.05 10.93
N ASP A 221 -13.39 0.06 9.64
CA ASP A 221 -12.49 -0.26 8.54
C ASP A 221 -11.51 0.90 8.29
N THR A 222 -10.36 0.81 8.93
CA THR A 222 -9.29 1.81 8.83
C THR A 222 -8.78 1.97 7.39
N ASP A 223 -8.76 0.91 6.60
CA ASP A 223 -8.25 0.95 5.22
C ASP A 223 -9.21 1.73 4.31
N ALA A 224 -10.52 1.52 4.45
CA ALA A 224 -11.53 2.29 3.74
C ALA A 224 -11.50 3.78 4.13
N TYR A 225 -11.31 4.07 5.41
CA TYR A 225 -11.15 5.42 5.94
C TYR A 225 -9.93 6.12 5.35
N MET A 226 -8.77 5.50 5.43
CA MET A 226 -7.50 6.05 4.92
C MET A 226 -7.50 6.19 3.41
N TYR A 227 -8.22 5.31 2.70
CA TYR A 227 -8.40 5.44 1.25
C TYR A 227 -9.17 6.71 0.88
N ALA A 228 -10.28 7.01 1.56
CA ALA A 228 -11.05 8.23 1.34
C ALA A 228 -10.21 9.48 1.67
N PHE A 229 -9.50 9.46 2.80
CA PHE A 229 -8.62 10.55 3.23
C PHE A 229 -7.47 10.81 2.24
N GLY A 230 -6.81 9.73 1.77
CA GLY A 230 -5.67 9.83 0.86
C GLY A 230 -6.01 10.25 -0.58
N ARG A 231 -7.27 10.07 -1.02
CA ARG A 231 -7.71 10.32 -2.40
C ARG A 231 -8.19 11.73 -2.66
N TYR A 232 -8.65 12.42 -1.63
CA TYR A 232 -9.23 13.75 -1.74
C TYR A 232 -8.44 14.76 -0.92
N ASP A 233 -8.43 16.01 -1.37
CA ASP A 233 -7.93 17.14 -0.59
C ASP A 233 -9.12 17.69 0.21
N TRP A 234 -9.08 17.54 1.54
CA TRP A 234 -10.19 17.83 2.42
C TRP A 234 -10.00 19.13 3.16
N GLU A 235 -10.98 20.00 3.07
CA GLU A 235 -11.14 21.04 4.06
C GLU A 235 -11.48 20.41 5.43
N GLN A 236 -10.81 20.82 6.53
CA GLN A 236 -10.98 20.19 7.85
C GLN A 236 -12.46 20.11 8.28
N LYS A 237 -13.20 21.18 8.10
CA LYS A 237 -14.64 21.22 8.43
C LYS A 237 -15.48 20.30 7.53
N ALA A 238 -15.06 20.09 6.28
CA ALA A 238 -15.71 19.15 5.38
C ALA A 238 -15.50 17.72 5.81
N TRP A 239 -14.29 17.40 6.28
CA TRP A 239 -13.93 16.10 6.81
C TRP A 239 -14.76 15.75 8.04
N ASP A 240 -14.80 16.65 9.02
CA ASP A 240 -15.55 16.46 10.26
C ASP A 240 -17.04 16.26 9.98
N ALA A 241 -17.64 17.08 9.11
CA ALA A 241 -19.05 16.95 8.71
C ALA A 241 -19.33 15.64 7.96
N ALA A 242 -18.44 15.19 7.09
CA ALA A 242 -18.58 13.92 6.37
C ALA A 242 -18.51 12.71 7.31
N LEU A 243 -17.63 12.76 8.32
CA LEU A 243 -17.53 11.73 9.36
C LEU A 243 -18.80 11.64 10.19
N ASP A 244 -19.35 12.77 10.60
CA ASP A 244 -20.58 12.79 11.40
C ASP A 244 -21.78 12.27 10.61
N LEU A 245 -21.91 12.65 9.34
CA LEU A 245 -22.92 12.10 8.43
C LEU A 245 -22.76 10.59 8.25
N ALA A 246 -21.55 10.11 8.03
CA ALA A 246 -21.26 8.70 7.83
C ALA A 246 -21.59 7.86 9.09
N LYS A 247 -21.21 8.33 10.27
CA LYS A 247 -21.53 7.68 11.56
C LYS A 247 -23.03 7.62 11.80
N ASN A 248 -23.75 8.71 11.53
CA ASN A 248 -25.19 8.75 11.71
C ASN A 248 -25.90 7.80 10.74
N HIS A 249 -25.44 7.73 9.49
CA HIS A 249 -26.00 6.83 8.48
C HIS A 249 -25.72 5.36 8.83
N ALA A 250 -24.52 5.03 9.28
CA ALA A 250 -24.17 3.69 9.75
C ALA A 250 -25.07 3.24 10.92
N ARG A 251 -25.30 4.12 11.91
CA ARG A 251 -26.22 3.84 13.03
C ARG A 251 -27.65 3.60 12.58
N GLN A 252 -28.14 4.35 11.59
CA GLN A 252 -29.49 4.15 11.05
C GLN A 252 -29.64 2.79 10.34
N LEU A 253 -28.59 2.33 9.65
CA LEU A 253 -28.57 1.01 9.03
C LEU A 253 -28.58 -0.12 10.07
N GLN A 254 -27.94 0.09 11.23
CA GLN A 254 -27.98 -0.86 12.36
C GLN A 254 -29.37 -1.00 12.98
N LEU A 255 -30.13 0.07 13.01
CA LEU A 255 -31.49 0.06 13.58
C LEU A 255 -32.52 -0.56 12.63
N GLN A 256 -32.18 -0.77 11.37
CA GLN A 256 -33.06 -1.35 10.34
C GLN A 256 -32.74 -2.84 10.04
N ALA A 257 -31.64 -3.38 10.57
CA ALA A 257 -31.21 -4.77 10.43
C ALA A 257 -31.58 -5.59 11.66
#